data_49c7f025f21ffd89441638ef0db1e085
#
_entry.id   49c7f025f21ffd89441638ef0db1e085
#
_cell.length_a   1.000
_cell.length_b   1.000
_cell.length_c   1.000
_cell.angle_alpha   90.00
_cell.angle_beta   90.00
_cell.angle_gamma   90.00
#
_symmetry.space_group_name_H-M   'P 1'
#
loop_
_entity.id
_entity.type
_entity.pdbx_description
1 polymer ?
#
loop_
_entity_poly.entity_id
_entity_poly.type
_entity_poly.pdbx_seq_one_letter_code
_entity_poly.pdbx_strand_id
1 'polypeptide(L)'
;MEGRSVFKVNGETVTAAIVKKITALLIDIHGQHDHQSLLYKQNHLIILDKYARDELAPFKDKLAGVYKEYNEARKALAGFTIDDEERSRNISFLEFEINEIDGAELLDGEDEEVEKNYRRMVNSRKIAEQAAMAAACLDGENTGASELVSRAYSALNSVSQYDDELKNMLTQLSDIDGLLSDFNRELSDYTEGLDYDAEEFAATEARLDTINNLKSKYGSTIEAIRAYRDDAAAKLDFYNDYDNNLQLTKERVQSLHDEAAEICAGITGIRTAAAKKLSAEIRQALEDLNFGQVRFDIEVRQTGNITPDGADEAEFMISVNPGEDLRPLAKIASGGELSRIILGIKSVLANKDDTDTLIFDEIDTGISGRTAQKVSEKMALIARSHQVICITHLPQIAAMADIHFLIEKNIKDGFTTTSINRLSDQEIITELARMLGGSQITDLVMDNAAQMKEFADNLKKQ
;
A
#
# COMPACT_ATOMS: atom_id res chain seq x y z
N MET A 1 -3.99 38.61 -15.26
CA MET A 1 -4.05 37.14 -15.56
C MET A 1 -3.60 36.43 -14.31
N GLU A 2 -4.54 35.83 -13.57
CA GLU A 2 -4.20 34.95 -12.45
C GLU A 2 -3.63 33.66 -13.04
N GLY A 3 -2.31 33.51 -12.98
CA GLY A 3 -1.63 32.31 -13.46
C GLY A 3 -1.91 31.15 -12.51
N ARG A 4 -2.56 30.11 -12.97
CA ARG A 4 -2.62 28.83 -12.24
C ARG A 4 -1.23 28.23 -12.18
N SER A 5 -0.69 28.07 -10.97
CA SER A 5 0.55 27.33 -10.75
C SER A 5 0.35 25.85 -11.06
N VAL A 6 1.21 25.29 -11.89
CA VAL A 6 1.24 23.85 -12.20
C VAL A 6 2.52 23.26 -11.61
N PHE A 7 2.38 22.31 -10.71
CA PHE A 7 3.50 21.59 -10.13
C PHE A 7 3.73 20.27 -10.87
N LYS A 8 5.01 19.95 -11.11
CA LYS A 8 5.42 18.70 -11.75
C LYS A 8 6.52 18.03 -10.93
N VAL A 9 6.42 16.71 -10.77
CA VAL A 9 7.47 15.86 -10.20
C VAL A 9 7.78 14.77 -11.21
N ASN A 10 9.04 14.67 -11.65
CA ASN A 10 9.47 13.73 -12.69
C ASN A 10 8.63 13.79 -13.99
N GLY A 11 8.12 15.00 -14.33
CA GLY A 11 7.29 15.24 -15.51
C GLY A 11 5.78 15.03 -15.29
N GLU A 12 5.34 14.44 -14.21
CA GLU A 12 3.94 14.23 -13.86
C GLU A 12 3.37 15.43 -13.09
N THR A 13 2.14 15.81 -13.41
CA THR A 13 1.44 16.90 -12.72
C THR A 13 0.95 16.43 -11.36
N VAL A 14 1.35 17.13 -10.31
CA VAL A 14 1.01 16.82 -8.91
C VAL A 14 0.37 18.02 -8.22
N THR A 15 -0.28 17.76 -7.09
CA THR A 15 -0.85 18.83 -6.25
C THR A 15 0.22 19.51 -5.40
N ALA A 16 -0.03 20.76 -4.98
CA ALA A 16 0.85 21.48 -4.05
C ALA A 16 1.10 20.70 -2.75
N ALA A 17 0.10 19.95 -2.27
CA ALA A 17 0.23 19.11 -1.07
C ALA A 17 1.24 17.97 -1.25
N ILE A 18 1.31 17.37 -2.43
CA ILE A 18 2.29 16.33 -2.76
C ILE A 18 3.68 16.95 -2.85
N VAL A 19 3.83 18.09 -3.54
CA VAL A 19 5.11 18.82 -3.59
C VAL A 19 5.59 19.13 -2.19
N LYS A 20 4.73 19.68 -1.32
CA LYS A 20 5.08 19.99 0.08
C LYS A 20 5.58 18.77 0.85
N LYS A 21 4.97 17.60 0.66
CA LYS A 21 5.43 16.35 1.29
C LYS A 21 6.81 15.92 0.80
N ILE A 22 7.06 16.02 -0.50
CA ILE A 22 8.34 15.63 -1.09
C ILE A 22 9.44 16.61 -0.68
N THR A 23 9.18 17.92 -0.81
CA THR A 23 10.18 18.95 -0.46
C THR A 23 10.55 18.94 1.02
N ALA A 24 9.62 18.62 1.91
CA ALA A 24 9.91 18.50 3.34
C ALA A 24 10.89 17.36 3.69
N LEU A 25 11.09 16.39 2.79
CA LEU A 25 12.12 15.34 2.95
C LEU A 25 13.49 15.77 2.44
N LEU A 26 13.57 16.79 1.58
CA LEU A 26 14.78 17.20 0.88
C LEU A 26 15.37 18.50 1.45
N ILE A 27 14.50 19.40 1.90
CA ILE A 27 14.88 20.77 2.27
C ILE A 27 14.14 21.16 3.55
N ASP A 28 14.89 21.66 4.53
CA ASP A 28 14.35 22.28 5.74
C ASP A 28 14.71 23.77 5.76
N ILE A 29 13.69 24.65 5.81
CA ILE A 29 13.85 26.11 5.73
C ILE A 29 13.57 26.69 7.10
N HIS A 30 14.47 27.53 7.57
CA HIS A 30 14.41 28.17 8.90
C HIS A 30 14.38 29.70 8.76
N GLY A 31 13.18 30.31 8.84
CA GLY A 31 12.92 31.73 8.72
C GLY A 31 11.58 32.13 9.38
N GLN A 32 11.17 33.43 9.23
CA GLN A 32 10.02 34.00 9.98
C GLN A 32 8.64 33.39 9.68
N HIS A 33 8.46 32.71 8.55
CA HIS A 33 7.13 32.29 8.11
C HIS A 33 7.05 30.81 7.68
N ASP A 34 8.09 30.02 7.94
CA ASP A 34 8.16 28.67 7.39
C ASP A 34 7.77 27.58 8.39
N HIS A 35 7.24 26.50 7.84
CA HIS A 35 6.83 25.31 8.54
C HIS A 35 8.05 24.52 9.04
N GLN A 36 8.63 24.97 10.12
CA GLN A 36 9.79 24.34 10.73
C GLN A 36 9.37 22.99 11.34
N SER A 37 9.92 21.90 10.79
CA SER A 37 9.61 20.54 11.22
C SER A 37 9.79 20.32 12.73
N LEU A 38 10.78 21.03 13.32
CA LEU A 38 11.09 21.02 14.76
C LEU A 38 10.04 21.70 15.66
N LEU A 39 9.14 22.52 15.13
CA LEU A 39 8.08 23.15 15.93
C LEU A 39 6.85 22.25 16.12
N TYR A 40 6.70 21.21 15.30
CA TYR A 40 5.58 20.30 15.41
C TYR A 40 5.86 19.24 16.49
N LYS A 41 5.07 19.24 17.57
CA LYS A 41 5.16 18.27 18.67
C LYS A 41 5.25 16.80 18.17
N GLN A 42 4.48 16.47 17.14
CA GLN A 42 4.49 15.12 16.55
C GLN A 42 5.86 14.65 16.03
N ASN A 43 6.76 15.58 15.70
CA ASN A 43 8.10 15.27 15.21
C ASN A 43 9.11 15.09 16.35
N HIS A 44 8.83 15.57 17.56
CA HIS A 44 9.77 15.51 18.68
C HIS A 44 10.08 14.07 19.07
N LEU A 45 9.07 13.20 19.11
CA LEU A 45 9.27 11.78 19.37
C LEU A 45 10.09 11.11 18.25
N ILE A 46 9.83 11.45 17.00
CA ILE A 46 10.57 10.91 15.85
C ILE A 46 12.06 11.29 15.94
N ILE A 47 12.36 12.52 16.33
CA ILE A 47 13.73 13.02 16.50
C ILE A 47 14.42 12.29 17.65
N LEU A 48 13.74 12.14 18.78
CA LEU A 48 14.26 11.39 19.93
C LEU A 48 14.53 9.93 19.57
N ASP A 49 13.63 9.30 18.82
CA ASP A 49 13.77 7.91 18.35
C ASP A 49 14.93 7.75 17.36
N LYS A 50 15.15 8.74 16.47
CA LYS A 50 16.34 8.75 15.61
C LYS A 50 17.63 8.86 16.39
N TYR A 51 17.65 9.68 17.45
CA TYR A 51 18.81 9.83 18.30
C TYR A 51 19.14 8.51 19.04
N ALA A 52 18.13 7.80 19.54
CA ALA A 52 18.27 6.53 20.27
C ALA A 52 18.04 5.29 19.39
N ARG A 53 18.20 5.39 18.06
CA ARG A 53 17.79 4.37 17.09
C ARG A 53 18.33 2.99 17.40
N ASP A 54 19.62 2.89 17.69
CA ASP A 54 20.30 1.61 17.87
C ASP A 54 19.80 0.87 19.13
N GLU A 55 19.47 1.63 20.18
CA GLU A 55 18.94 1.09 21.43
C GLU A 55 17.46 0.74 21.34
N LEU A 56 16.69 1.47 20.53
CA LEU A 56 15.24 1.29 20.36
C LEU A 56 14.88 0.19 19.35
N ALA A 57 15.70 -0.04 18.33
CA ALA A 57 15.38 -0.94 17.23
C ALA A 57 14.92 -2.33 17.70
N PRO A 58 15.65 -3.05 18.59
CA PRO A 58 15.24 -4.39 19.00
C PRO A 58 13.91 -4.42 19.76
N PHE A 59 13.59 -3.36 20.50
CA PHE A 59 12.32 -3.25 21.23
C PHE A 59 11.17 -2.92 20.28
N LYS A 60 11.39 -2.04 19.29
CA LYS A 60 10.37 -1.71 18.29
C LYS A 60 10.05 -2.90 17.39
N ASP A 61 11.04 -3.65 16.95
CA ASP A 61 10.83 -4.85 16.15
C ASP A 61 10.01 -5.90 16.92
N LYS A 62 10.32 -6.10 18.21
CA LYS A 62 9.55 -6.99 19.07
C LYS A 62 8.12 -6.47 19.27
N LEU A 63 7.95 -5.18 19.55
CA LEU A 63 6.63 -4.57 19.73
C LEU A 63 5.76 -4.68 18.48
N ALA A 64 6.34 -4.47 17.30
CA ALA A 64 5.61 -4.56 16.03
C ALA A 64 5.01 -5.97 15.82
N GLY A 65 5.75 -7.02 16.19
CA GLY A 65 5.29 -8.40 16.17
C GLY A 65 4.12 -8.62 17.14
N VAL A 66 4.33 -8.30 18.41
CA VAL A 66 3.31 -8.47 19.47
C VAL A 66 2.08 -7.61 19.19
N TYR A 67 2.25 -6.39 18.73
CA TYR A 67 1.14 -5.47 18.40
C TYR A 67 0.29 -5.99 17.23
N LYS A 68 0.92 -6.62 16.24
CA LYS A 68 0.20 -7.27 15.14
C LYS A 68 -0.69 -8.39 15.67
N GLU A 69 -0.12 -9.31 16.46
CA GLU A 69 -0.87 -10.40 17.09
C GLU A 69 -1.99 -9.88 18.01
N TYR A 70 -1.72 -8.84 18.78
CA TYR A 70 -2.70 -8.18 19.63
C TYR A 70 -3.90 -7.63 18.84
N ASN A 71 -3.64 -6.97 17.70
CA ASN A 71 -4.71 -6.47 16.86
C ASN A 71 -5.51 -7.60 16.17
N GLU A 72 -4.85 -8.67 15.77
CA GLU A 72 -5.52 -9.86 15.23
C GLU A 72 -6.42 -10.50 16.28
N ALA A 73 -5.92 -10.68 17.49
CA ALA A 73 -6.70 -11.20 18.61
C ALA A 73 -7.88 -10.27 19.00
N ARG A 74 -7.69 -8.95 18.97
CA ARG A 74 -8.77 -7.96 19.20
C ARG A 74 -9.84 -8.02 18.13
N LYS A 75 -9.46 -8.19 16.87
CA LYS A 75 -10.43 -8.36 15.76
C LYS A 75 -11.21 -9.66 15.91
N ALA A 76 -10.53 -10.75 16.29
CA ALA A 76 -11.19 -12.01 16.60
C ALA A 76 -12.18 -11.83 17.76
N LEU A 77 -11.79 -11.17 18.84
CA LEU A 77 -12.67 -10.89 19.98
C LEU A 77 -13.90 -10.05 19.59
N ALA A 78 -13.73 -9.07 18.69
CA ALA A 78 -14.85 -8.29 18.18
C ALA A 78 -15.85 -9.10 17.35
N GLY A 79 -15.44 -10.25 16.81
CA GLY A 79 -16.33 -11.20 16.12
C GLY A 79 -17.27 -11.97 17.06
N PHE A 80 -17.00 -11.95 18.35
CA PHE A 80 -17.85 -12.61 19.37
C PHE A 80 -19.04 -11.75 19.85
N THR A 81 -19.45 -10.74 19.10
CA THR A 81 -20.61 -9.88 19.44
C THR A 81 -21.93 -10.37 18.86
N ILE A 82 -21.98 -11.63 18.45
CA ILE A 82 -23.15 -12.23 17.81
C ILE A 82 -24.17 -12.64 18.89
N ASP A 83 -25.43 -12.20 18.71
CA ASP A 83 -26.54 -12.59 19.55
C ASP A 83 -26.82 -14.10 19.45
N ASP A 84 -27.31 -14.71 20.52
CA ASP A 84 -27.57 -16.15 20.58
C ASP A 84 -28.55 -16.64 19.49
N GLU A 85 -29.52 -15.80 19.11
CA GLU A 85 -30.45 -16.13 18.01
C GLU A 85 -29.75 -16.11 16.64
N GLU A 86 -28.83 -15.17 16.43
CA GLU A 86 -28.05 -15.09 15.20
C GLU A 86 -27.05 -16.24 15.12
N ARG A 87 -26.43 -16.60 16.24
CA ARG A 87 -25.53 -17.75 16.33
C ARG A 87 -26.27 -19.06 15.99
N SER A 88 -27.43 -19.29 16.56
CA SER A 88 -28.24 -20.49 16.29
C SER A 88 -28.64 -20.60 14.83
N ARG A 89 -29.00 -19.49 14.20
CA ARG A 89 -29.29 -19.42 12.74
C ARG A 89 -28.06 -19.77 11.90
N ASN A 90 -26.89 -19.21 12.25
CA ASN A 90 -25.65 -19.48 11.53
C ASN A 90 -25.22 -20.95 11.67
N ILE A 91 -25.36 -21.55 12.84
CA ILE A 91 -25.12 -22.99 13.07
C ILE A 91 -26.00 -23.81 12.14
N SER A 92 -27.32 -23.58 12.16
CA SER A 92 -28.26 -24.34 11.34
C SER A 92 -27.99 -24.20 9.84
N PHE A 93 -27.58 -23.01 9.41
CA PHE A 93 -27.23 -22.73 8.02
C PHE A 93 -25.96 -23.49 7.61
N LEU A 94 -24.91 -23.41 8.40
CA LEU A 94 -23.64 -24.12 8.15
C LEU A 94 -23.83 -25.64 8.16
N GLU A 95 -24.62 -26.18 9.11
CA GLU A 95 -24.96 -27.58 9.14
C GLU A 95 -25.70 -28.02 7.86
N PHE A 96 -26.64 -27.21 7.38
CA PHE A 96 -27.32 -27.46 6.11
C PHE A 96 -26.36 -27.51 4.93
N GLU A 97 -25.49 -26.52 4.80
CA GLU A 97 -24.51 -26.40 3.69
C GLU A 97 -23.52 -27.58 3.69
N ILE A 98 -22.97 -27.91 4.87
CA ILE A 98 -22.07 -29.08 5.02
C ILE A 98 -22.78 -30.38 4.65
N ASN A 99 -23.99 -30.59 5.15
CA ASN A 99 -24.77 -31.81 4.87
C ASN A 99 -25.15 -31.90 3.39
N GLU A 100 -25.46 -30.78 2.71
CA GLU A 100 -25.74 -30.75 1.26
C GLU A 100 -24.50 -31.14 0.44
N ILE A 101 -23.32 -30.66 0.82
CA ILE A 101 -22.07 -30.98 0.13
C ILE A 101 -21.63 -32.41 0.41
N ASP A 102 -21.63 -32.82 1.70
CA ASP A 102 -21.22 -34.16 2.11
C ASP A 102 -22.17 -35.25 1.56
N GLY A 103 -23.49 -34.97 1.55
CA GLY A 103 -24.49 -35.86 0.99
C GLY A 103 -24.40 -36.05 -0.52
N ALA A 104 -23.71 -35.17 -1.21
CA ALA A 104 -23.49 -35.33 -2.66
C ALA A 104 -22.31 -36.27 -2.99
N GLU A 105 -21.46 -36.62 -2.02
CA GLU A 105 -20.34 -37.59 -2.17
C GLU A 105 -19.49 -37.31 -3.42
N LEU A 106 -19.08 -36.05 -3.64
CA LEU A 106 -18.32 -35.62 -4.85
C LEU A 106 -16.94 -36.32 -4.90
N LEU A 107 -16.59 -36.84 -6.07
CA LEU A 107 -15.27 -37.42 -6.35
C LEU A 107 -14.40 -36.45 -7.14
N ASP A 108 -13.06 -36.56 -7.00
CA ASP A 108 -12.12 -35.70 -7.71
C ASP A 108 -12.19 -35.95 -9.23
N GLY A 109 -12.40 -34.89 -10.02
CA GLY A 109 -12.51 -34.95 -11.48
C GLY A 109 -13.82 -35.54 -11.99
N GLU A 110 -14.78 -35.85 -11.09
CA GLU A 110 -16.08 -36.43 -11.48
C GLU A 110 -16.88 -35.50 -12.40
N ASP A 111 -16.79 -34.22 -12.20
CA ASP A 111 -17.48 -33.20 -13.00
C ASP A 111 -17.07 -33.23 -14.48
N GLU A 112 -15.77 -33.39 -14.76
CA GLU A 112 -15.27 -33.52 -16.13
C GLU A 112 -15.71 -34.83 -16.76
N GLU A 113 -15.67 -35.92 -15.99
CA GLU A 113 -16.04 -37.24 -16.45
C GLU A 113 -17.54 -37.33 -16.75
N VAL A 114 -18.38 -36.90 -15.83
CA VAL A 114 -19.86 -36.88 -15.98
C VAL A 114 -20.27 -35.98 -17.15
N GLU A 115 -19.68 -34.77 -17.27
CA GLU A 115 -19.97 -33.85 -18.38
C GLU A 115 -19.59 -34.48 -19.74
N LYS A 116 -18.44 -35.16 -19.84
CA LYS A 116 -17.99 -35.84 -21.04
C LYS A 116 -18.95 -36.98 -21.40
N ASN A 117 -19.37 -37.77 -20.41
CA ASN A 117 -20.32 -38.87 -20.62
C ASN A 117 -21.70 -38.34 -21.03
N TYR A 118 -22.19 -37.29 -20.36
CA TYR A 118 -23.46 -36.67 -20.76
C TYR A 118 -23.46 -36.17 -22.20
N ARG A 119 -22.41 -35.45 -22.61
CA ARG A 119 -22.27 -34.99 -24.01
C ARG A 119 -22.27 -36.15 -25.04
N ARG A 120 -21.62 -37.27 -24.70
CA ARG A 120 -21.63 -38.46 -25.53
C ARG A 120 -23.05 -39.04 -25.66
N MET A 121 -23.74 -39.19 -24.55
CA MET A 121 -25.09 -39.76 -24.47
C MET A 121 -26.13 -38.85 -25.16
N VAL A 122 -26.06 -37.52 -25.03
CA VAL A 122 -26.92 -36.57 -25.76
C VAL A 122 -26.81 -36.79 -27.27
N ASN A 123 -25.61 -37.00 -27.79
CA ASN A 123 -25.42 -37.25 -29.21
C ASN A 123 -25.97 -38.61 -29.61
N SER A 124 -25.74 -39.67 -28.81
CA SER A 124 -26.28 -41.01 -29.08
C SER A 124 -27.81 -40.99 -29.04
N ARG A 125 -28.43 -40.34 -28.06
CA ARG A 125 -29.88 -40.15 -27.96
C ARG A 125 -30.44 -39.46 -29.19
N LYS A 126 -29.83 -38.34 -29.62
CA LYS A 126 -30.29 -37.57 -30.78
C LYS A 126 -30.18 -38.40 -32.09
N ILE A 127 -29.14 -39.21 -32.22
CA ILE A 127 -28.98 -40.11 -33.38
C ILE A 127 -30.07 -41.18 -33.32
N ALA A 128 -30.31 -41.84 -32.18
CA ALA A 128 -31.33 -42.85 -32.00
C ALA A 128 -32.72 -42.34 -32.33
N GLU A 129 -33.11 -41.16 -31.80
CA GLU A 129 -34.39 -40.51 -32.07
C GLU A 129 -34.60 -40.23 -33.56
N GLN A 130 -33.58 -39.70 -34.25
CA GLN A 130 -33.66 -39.42 -35.69
C GLN A 130 -33.65 -40.68 -36.56
N ALA A 131 -32.89 -41.70 -36.18
CA ALA A 131 -32.87 -42.98 -36.83
C ALA A 131 -34.21 -43.71 -36.68
N ALA A 132 -34.80 -43.71 -35.47
CA ALA A 132 -36.12 -44.25 -35.23
C ALA A 132 -37.22 -43.54 -36.03
N MET A 133 -37.13 -42.19 -36.16
CA MET A 133 -38.04 -41.44 -36.99
C MET A 133 -37.90 -41.78 -38.48
N ALA A 134 -36.68 -41.97 -38.97
CA ALA A 134 -36.43 -42.42 -40.34
C ALA A 134 -36.99 -43.82 -40.58
N ALA A 135 -36.73 -44.76 -39.66
CA ALA A 135 -37.30 -46.11 -39.74
C ALA A 135 -38.82 -46.11 -39.81
N ALA A 136 -39.49 -45.31 -38.95
CA ALA A 136 -40.95 -45.16 -38.96
C ALA A 136 -41.50 -44.59 -40.28
N CYS A 137 -40.75 -43.73 -40.96
CA CYS A 137 -41.14 -43.21 -42.27
C CYS A 137 -41.00 -44.30 -43.35
N LEU A 138 -40.09 -45.23 -43.20
CA LEU A 138 -39.82 -46.25 -44.22
C LEU A 138 -40.67 -47.51 -44.01
N ASP A 139 -40.89 -47.94 -42.79
CA ASP A 139 -41.59 -49.20 -42.44
C ASP A 139 -42.83 -49.02 -41.53
N GLY A 140 -43.39 -47.80 -41.50
CA GLY A 140 -44.59 -47.49 -40.72
C GLY A 140 -45.83 -48.24 -41.24
N GLU A 141 -46.62 -48.86 -40.34
CA GLU A 141 -47.85 -49.57 -40.64
C GLU A 141 -48.81 -48.64 -41.43
N ASN A 142 -49.23 -49.08 -42.65
CA ASN A 142 -50.14 -48.41 -43.58
C ASN A 142 -49.66 -47.10 -44.21
N THR A 143 -48.52 -46.50 -43.79
CA THR A 143 -48.04 -45.20 -44.31
C THR A 143 -46.54 -45.21 -44.63
N GLY A 144 -45.81 -46.26 -44.34
CA GLY A 144 -44.41 -46.41 -44.65
C GLY A 144 -44.16 -46.52 -46.20
N ALA A 145 -42.93 -46.09 -46.58
CA ALA A 145 -42.52 -46.15 -47.98
C ALA A 145 -42.57 -47.57 -48.53
N SER A 146 -42.18 -48.56 -47.77
CA SER A 146 -42.22 -49.98 -48.18
C SER A 146 -43.65 -50.45 -48.53
N GLU A 147 -44.61 -50.11 -47.65
CA GLU A 147 -46.02 -50.44 -47.86
C GLU A 147 -46.60 -49.72 -49.08
N LEU A 148 -46.23 -48.43 -49.28
CA LEU A 148 -46.68 -47.66 -50.48
C LEU A 148 -46.10 -48.21 -51.72
N VAL A 149 -44.82 -48.63 -51.75
CA VAL A 149 -44.19 -49.29 -52.94
C VAL A 149 -44.84 -50.62 -53.19
N SER A 150 -45.11 -51.46 -52.19
CA SER A 150 -45.81 -52.74 -52.33
C SER A 150 -47.24 -52.58 -52.86
N ARG A 151 -47.97 -51.58 -52.46
CA ARG A 151 -49.29 -51.22 -53.03
C ARG A 151 -49.19 -50.77 -54.46
N ALA A 152 -48.21 -49.95 -54.81
CA ALA A 152 -48.00 -49.52 -56.17
C ALA A 152 -47.65 -50.73 -57.06
N TYR A 153 -46.78 -51.63 -56.60
CA TYR A 153 -46.44 -52.88 -57.26
C TYR A 153 -47.68 -53.74 -57.50
N SER A 154 -48.51 -53.97 -56.48
CA SER A 154 -49.72 -54.76 -56.55
C SER A 154 -50.74 -54.18 -57.60
N ALA A 155 -50.90 -52.83 -57.58
CA ALA A 155 -51.76 -52.13 -58.49
C ALA A 155 -51.33 -52.32 -59.97
N LEU A 156 -50.05 -52.07 -60.27
CA LEU A 156 -49.49 -52.24 -61.62
C LEU A 156 -49.46 -53.70 -62.09
N ASN A 157 -49.13 -54.64 -61.15
CA ASN A 157 -49.11 -56.05 -61.41
C ASN A 157 -50.45 -56.58 -61.90
N SER A 158 -51.57 -56.06 -61.36
CA SER A 158 -52.94 -56.49 -61.74
C SER A 158 -53.26 -56.18 -63.20
N VAL A 159 -52.58 -55.24 -63.80
CA VAL A 159 -52.82 -54.81 -65.26
C VAL A 159 -51.61 -55.10 -66.19
N SER A 160 -50.51 -55.58 -65.68
CA SER A 160 -49.24 -55.80 -66.38
C SER A 160 -49.38 -56.83 -67.53
N GLN A 161 -50.39 -57.66 -67.53
CA GLN A 161 -50.71 -58.64 -68.61
C GLN A 161 -51.20 -57.94 -69.92
N TYR A 162 -51.60 -56.67 -69.82
CA TYR A 162 -52.16 -55.92 -70.93
C TYR A 162 -51.16 -54.95 -71.64
N ASP A 163 -49.95 -54.79 -71.04
CA ASP A 163 -48.94 -53.89 -71.58
C ASP A 163 -47.52 -54.34 -71.11
N ASP A 164 -46.64 -54.61 -72.09
CA ASP A 164 -45.28 -55.12 -71.87
C ASP A 164 -44.36 -54.02 -71.23
N GLU A 165 -44.64 -52.73 -71.44
CA GLU A 165 -43.84 -51.64 -70.79
C GLU A 165 -44.03 -51.64 -69.30
N LEU A 166 -45.23 -52.07 -68.85
CA LEU A 166 -45.50 -52.17 -67.38
C LEU A 166 -44.65 -53.24 -66.69
N LYS A 167 -44.19 -54.30 -67.46
CA LYS A 167 -43.33 -55.32 -66.87
C LYS A 167 -41.94 -54.76 -66.49
N ASN A 168 -41.42 -53.82 -67.29
CA ASN A 168 -40.17 -53.14 -66.95
C ASN A 168 -40.32 -52.22 -65.72
N MET A 169 -41.47 -51.52 -65.63
CA MET A 169 -41.76 -50.67 -64.43
C MET A 169 -41.95 -51.53 -63.21
N LEU A 170 -42.55 -52.70 -63.27
CA LEU A 170 -42.67 -53.65 -62.15
C LEU A 170 -41.33 -54.15 -61.66
N THR A 171 -40.37 -54.40 -62.58
CA THR A 171 -39.01 -54.78 -62.22
C THR A 171 -38.37 -53.65 -61.44
N GLN A 172 -38.48 -52.41 -61.92
CA GLN A 172 -37.96 -51.22 -61.15
C GLN A 172 -38.58 -51.06 -59.78
N LEU A 173 -39.91 -51.26 -59.64
CA LEU A 173 -40.56 -51.20 -58.29
C LEU A 173 -40.10 -52.35 -57.40
N SER A 174 -39.86 -53.55 -57.93
CA SER A 174 -39.28 -54.65 -57.14
C SER A 174 -37.89 -54.38 -56.69
N ASP A 175 -37.04 -53.74 -57.56
CA ASP A 175 -35.69 -53.31 -57.19
C ASP A 175 -35.73 -52.25 -56.11
N ILE A 176 -36.66 -51.27 -56.18
CA ILE A 176 -36.87 -50.25 -55.12
C ILE A 176 -37.29 -50.89 -53.80
N ASP A 177 -38.23 -51.83 -53.81
CA ASP A 177 -38.67 -52.59 -52.62
C ASP A 177 -37.50 -53.34 -51.98
N GLY A 178 -36.71 -54.04 -52.81
CA GLY A 178 -35.47 -54.67 -52.31
C GLY A 178 -34.51 -53.73 -51.67
N LEU A 179 -34.23 -52.57 -52.28
CA LEU A 179 -33.32 -51.55 -51.74
C LEU A 179 -33.87 -50.90 -50.41
N LEU A 180 -35.17 -50.69 -50.35
CA LEU A 180 -35.82 -50.20 -49.13
C LEU A 180 -35.69 -51.24 -47.98
N SER A 181 -35.92 -52.54 -48.30
CA SER A 181 -35.79 -53.63 -47.33
C SER A 181 -34.35 -53.71 -46.78
N ASP A 182 -33.36 -53.70 -47.70
CA ASP A 182 -31.95 -53.74 -47.30
C ASP A 182 -31.54 -52.52 -46.47
N PHE A 183 -31.96 -51.31 -46.84
CA PHE A 183 -31.67 -50.11 -46.06
C PHE A 183 -32.34 -50.12 -44.68
N ASN A 184 -33.59 -50.60 -44.61
CA ASN A 184 -34.29 -50.72 -43.30
C ASN A 184 -33.54 -51.69 -42.35
N ARG A 185 -33.03 -52.80 -42.92
CA ARG A 185 -32.23 -53.72 -42.13
C ARG A 185 -30.93 -53.09 -41.64
N GLU A 186 -30.18 -52.39 -42.54
CA GLU A 186 -28.96 -51.69 -42.14
C GLU A 186 -29.22 -50.59 -41.11
N LEU A 187 -30.33 -49.84 -41.22
CA LEU A 187 -30.74 -48.85 -40.28
C LEU A 187 -31.10 -49.43 -38.90
N SER A 188 -31.78 -50.61 -38.90
CA SER A 188 -32.10 -51.35 -37.69
C SER A 188 -30.83 -51.84 -36.98
N ASP A 189 -29.94 -52.50 -37.73
CA ASP A 189 -28.65 -52.97 -37.25
C ASP A 189 -27.80 -51.80 -36.64
N TYR A 190 -27.80 -50.67 -37.32
CA TYR A 190 -27.12 -49.45 -36.83
C TYR A 190 -27.74 -48.90 -35.55
N THR A 191 -29.09 -48.82 -35.44
CA THR A 191 -29.79 -48.36 -34.25
C THR A 191 -29.65 -49.27 -33.07
N GLU A 192 -29.65 -50.60 -33.27
CA GLU A 192 -29.41 -51.60 -32.23
C GLU A 192 -27.96 -51.56 -31.73
N GLY A 193 -27.01 -51.15 -32.58
CA GLY A 193 -25.60 -50.96 -32.19
C GLY A 193 -25.32 -49.64 -31.51
N LEU A 194 -26.30 -48.71 -31.37
CA LEU A 194 -26.14 -47.47 -30.64
C LEU A 194 -26.20 -47.77 -29.11
N ASP A 195 -25.08 -47.52 -28.42
CA ASP A 195 -24.94 -47.64 -26.97
C ASP A 195 -25.68 -46.49 -26.30
N TYR A 196 -27.03 -46.58 -26.25
CA TYR A 196 -27.91 -45.61 -25.61
C TYR A 196 -28.85 -46.33 -24.61
N ASP A 197 -28.55 -46.08 -23.33
CA ASP A 197 -29.41 -46.51 -22.23
C ASP A 197 -30.13 -45.27 -21.65
N ALA A 198 -31.44 -45.30 -21.67
CA ALA A 198 -32.27 -44.18 -21.22
C ALA A 198 -32.21 -44.02 -19.66
N GLU A 199 -32.03 -45.09 -18.93
CA GLU A 199 -31.89 -45.05 -17.48
C GLU A 199 -30.53 -44.48 -17.06
N GLU A 200 -29.46 -44.94 -17.72
CA GLU A 200 -28.11 -44.41 -17.54
C GLU A 200 -28.00 -42.90 -17.92
N PHE A 201 -28.66 -42.51 -19.01
CA PHE A 201 -28.75 -41.14 -19.45
C PHE A 201 -29.43 -40.26 -18.37
N ALA A 202 -30.59 -40.68 -17.85
CA ALA A 202 -31.33 -39.95 -16.83
C ALA A 202 -30.53 -39.86 -15.51
N ALA A 203 -29.83 -40.93 -15.12
CA ALA A 203 -28.95 -40.90 -13.94
C ALA A 203 -27.76 -39.94 -14.13
N THR A 204 -27.13 -39.94 -15.31
CA THR A 204 -26.01 -39.05 -15.63
C THR A 204 -26.46 -37.60 -15.63
N GLU A 205 -27.63 -37.27 -16.23
CA GLU A 205 -28.24 -35.96 -16.21
C GLU A 205 -28.51 -35.46 -14.80
N ALA A 206 -29.17 -36.28 -13.96
CA ALA A 206 -29.45 -35.93 -12.57
C ALA A 206 -28.15 -35.70 -11.75
N ARG A 207 -27.10 -36.49 -12.02
CA ARG A 207 -25.82 -36.34 -11.36
C ARG A 207 -25.13 -35.04 -11.78
N LEU A 208 -25.13 -34.72 -13.07
CA LEU A 208 -24.59 -33.48 -13.62
C LEU A 208 -25.31 -32.25 -13.06
N ASP A 209 -26.63 -32.32 -12.96
CA ASP A 209 -27.44 -31.25 -12.36
C ASP A 209 -27.07 -31.03 -10.88
N THR A 210 -26.88 -32.13 -10.13
CA THR A 210 -26.43 -32.05 -8.73
C THR A 210 -25.07 -31.35 -8.63
N ILE A 211 -24.09 -31.77 -9.44
CA ILE A 211 -22.76 -31.18 -9.46
C ILE A 211 -22.83 -29.69 -9.83
N ASN A 212 -23.59 -29.34 -10.88
CA ASN A 212 -23.72 -27.96 -11.35
C ASN A 212 -24.43 -27.06 -10.34
N ASN A 213 -25.42 -27.57 -9.63
CA ASN A 213 -26.10 -26.87 -8.54
C ASN A 213 -25.11 -26.55 -7.41
N LEU A 214 -24.29 -27.51 -6.99
CA LEU A 214 -23.27 -27.29 -5.99
C LEU A 214 -22.19 -26.33 -6.46
N LYS A 215 -21.75 -26.45 -7.72
CA LYS A 215 -20.81 -25.51 -8.33
C LYS A 215 -21.35 -24.07 -8.32
N SER A 216 -22.64 -23.88 -8.60
CA SER A 216 -23.24 -22.55 -8.63
C SER A 216 -23.37 -21.91 -7.24
N LYS A 217 -23.47 -22.72 -6.19
CA LYS A 217 -23.65 -22.26 -4.80
C LYS A 217 -22.31 -22.06 -4.08
N TYR A 218 -21.39 -23.00 -4.21
CA TYR A 218 -20.24 -23.14 -3.30
C TYR A 218 -18.87 -22.97 -3.96
N GLY A 219 -18.79 -22.99 -5.30
CA GLY A 219 -17.51 -22.80 -5.99
C GLY A 219 -17.50 -23.40 -7.37
N SER A 220 -16.65 -22.89 -8.26
CA SER A 220 -16.64 -23.26 -9.69
C SER A 220 -16.04 -24.64 -9.98
N THR A 221 -15.38 -25.30 -9.02
CA THR A 221 -14.76 -26.62 -9.14
C THR A 221 -15.05 -27.46 -7.90
N ILE A 222 -14.87 -28.78 -8.01
CA ILE A 222 -15.06 -29.70 -6.86
C ILE A 222 -14.08 -29.38 -5.73
N GLU A 223 -12.83 -29.02 -6.06
CA GLU A 223 -11.84 -28.60 -5.07
C GLU A 223 -12.28 -27.33 -4.33
N ALA A 224 -12.87 -26.36 -5.05
CA ALA A 224 -13.38 -25.14 -4.45
C ALA A 224 -14.58 -25.41 -3.52
N ILE A 225 -15.47 -26.34 -3.89
CA ILE A 225 -16.60 -26.79 -3.06
C ILE A 225 -16.09 -27.45 -1.77
N ARG A 226 -15.06 -28.30 -1.86
CA ARG A 226 -14.43 -28.92 -0.68
C ARG A 226 -13.76 -27.90 0.22
N ALA A 227 -13.01 -26.96 -0.36
CA ALA A 227 -12.41 -25.89 0.41
C ALA A 227 -13.46 -25.02 1.13
N TYR A 228 -14.59 -24.75 0.48
CA TYR A 228 -15.73 -24.07 1.09
C TYR A 228 -16.32 -24.88 2.25
N ARG A 229 -16.52 -26.19 2.04
CA ARG A 229 -17.01 -27.11 3.07
C ARG A 229 -16.10 -27.14 4.30
N ASP A 230 -14.77 -27.19 4.09
CA ASP A 230 -13.81 -27.21 5.19
C ASP A 230 -13.80 -25.87 5.96
N ASP A 231 -13.92 -24.74 5.27
CA ASP A 231 -14.08 -23.43 5.90
C ASP A 231 -15.41 -23.34 6.69
N ALA A 232 -16.50 -23.86 6.12
CA ALA A 232 -17.79 -23.94 6.80
C ALA A 232 -17.73 -24.82 8.05
N ALA A 233 -17.04 -25.97 7.99
CA ALA A 233 -16.85 -26.86 9.14
C ALA A 233 -16.03 -26.18 10.25
N ALA A 234 -14.94 -25.48 9.90
CA ALA A 234 -14.16 -24.73 10.86
C ALA A 234 -14.97 -23.61 11.55
N LYS A 235 -15.86 -22.95 10.79
CA LYS A 235 -16.79 -21.96 11.36
C LYS A 235 -17.82 -22.60 12.28
N LEU A 236 -18.35 -23.77 11.91
CA LEU A 236 -19.32 -24.51 12.74
C LEU A 236 -18.69 -24.91 14.06
N ASP A 237 -17.48 -25.47 14.04
CA ASP A 237 -16.72 -25.81 15.24
C ASP A 237 -16.49 -24.59 16.14
N PHE A 238 -16.13 -23.43 15.54
CA PHE A 238 -15.99 -22.18 16.27
C PHE A 238 -17.30 -21.76 16.97
N TYR A 239 -18.44 -21.87 16.31
CA TYR A 239 -19.74 -21.53 16.91
C TYR A 239 -20.19 -22.55 17.99
N ASN A 240 -19.85 -23.81 17.83
CA ASN A 240 -20.20 -24.85 18.80
C ASN A 240 -19.40 -24.69 20.11
N ASP A 241 -18.16 -24.22 20.04
CA ASP A 241 -17.31 -23.97 21.22
C ASP A 241 -17.16 -22.45 21.53
N TYR A 242 -18.23 -21.72 21.30
CA TYR A 242 -18.22 -20.25 21.34
C TYR A 242 -17.75 -19.66 22.67
N ASP A 243 -18.27 -20.16 23.79
CA ASP A 243 -17.97 -19.62 25.11
C ASP A 243 -16.52 -19.89 25.53
N ASN A 244 -16.03 -21.08 25.24
CA ASN A 244 -14.65 -21.45 25.48
C ASN A 244 -13.70 -20.64 24.59
N ASN A 245 -14.01 -20.51 23.29
CA ASN A 245 -13.26 -19.72 22.34
C ASN A 245 -13.26 -18.23 22.71
N LEU A 246 -14.39 -17.71 23.18
CA LEU A 246 -14.50 -16.33 23.69
C LEU A 246 -13.58 -16.12 24.89
N GLN A 247 -13.58 -17.04 25.86
CA GLN A 247 -12.74 -16.94 27.05
C GLN A 247 -11.24 -17.03 26.68
N LEU A 248 -10.84 -18.00 25.87
CA LEU A 248 -9.47 -18.15 25.39
C LEU A 248 -9.00 -16.92 24.61
N THR A 249 -9.89 -16.35 23.78
CA THR A 249 -9.55 -15.15 23.02
C THR A 249 -9.38 -13.93 23.93
N LYS A 250 -10.22 -13.77 24.96
CA LYS A 250 -10.06 -12.72 25.99
C LYS A 250 -8.73 -12.85 26.70
N GLU A 251 -8.38 -14.05 27.16
CA GLU A 251 -7.09 -14.31 27.83
C GLU A 251 -5.90 -14.03 26.90
N ARG A 252 -6.00 -14.42 25.63
CA ARG A 252 -4.98 -14.09 24.63
C ARG A 252 -4.81 -12.60 24.41
N VAL A 253 -5.92 -11.85 24.28
CA VAL A 253 -5.90 -10.38 24.15
C VAL A 253 -5.23 -9.75 25.38
N GLN A 254 -5.59 -10.22 26.59
CA GLN A 254 -5.01 -9.68 27.82
C GLN A 254 -3.51 -9.99 27.90
N SER A 255 -3.10 -11.21 27.64
CA SER A 255 -1.70 -11.63 27.65
C SER A 255 -0.85 -10.81 26.67
N LEU A 256 -1.33 -10.62 25.43
CA LEU A 256 -0.63 -9.82 24.41
C LEU A 256 -0.59 -8.33 24.77
N HIS A 257 -1.65 -7.81 25.40
CA HIS A 257 -1.67 -6.44 25.92
C HIS A 257 -0.60 -6.24 26.99
N ASP A 258 -0.50 -7.16 27.95
CA ASP A 258 0.45 -7.07 29.04
C ASP A 258 1.89 -7.21 28.53
N GLU A 259 2.15 -8.10 27.59
CA GLU A 259 3.46 -8.21 26.92
C GLU A 259 3.82 -6.93 26.16
N ALA A 260 2.86 -6.36 25.41
CA ALA A 260 3.08 -5.09 24.69
C ALA A 260 3.33 -3.95 25.68
N ALA A 261 2.63 -3.91 26.81
CA ALA A 261 2.83 -2.90 27.85
C ALA A 261 4.23 -2.99 28.49
N GLU A 262 4.73 -4.20 28.74
CA GLU A 262 6.09 -4.41 29.26
C GLU A 262 7.15 -3.93 28.25
N ILE A 263 7.00 -4.23 26.97
CA ILE A 263 7.90 -3.74 25.91
C ILE A 263 7.83 -2.22 25.83
N CYS A 264 6.64 -1.62 25.88
CA CYS A 264 6.46 -0.16 25.90
C CYS A 264 7.16 0.49 27.12
N ALA A 265 7.10 -0.13 28.30
CA ALA A 265 7.82 0.37 29.48
C ALA A 265 9.35 0.37 29.25
N GLY A 266 9.89 -0.65 28.59
CA GLY A 266 11.29 -0.69 28.16
C GLY A 266 11.63 0.45 27.18
N ILE A 267 10.80 0.68 26.17
CA ILE A 267 10.92 1.79 25.20
C ILE A 267 10.90 3.13 25.93
N THR A 268 9.97 3.34 26.86
CA THR A 268 9.86 4.57 27.67
C THR A 268 11.13 4.81 28.49
N GLY A 269 11.71 3.75 29.07
CA GLY A 269 12.97 3.82 29.78
C GLY A 269 14.13 4.33 28.92
N ILE A 270 14.29 3.75 27.72
CA ILE A 270 15.30 4.15 26.74
C ILE A 270 15.07 5.60 26.29
N ARG A 271 13.83 5.97 25.92
CA ARG A 271 13.47 7.33 25.51
C ARG A 271 13.77 8.35 26.59
N THR A 272 13.46 8.04 27.83
CA THR A 272 13.73 8.93 28.98
C THR A 272 15.23 9.13 29.20
N ALA A 273 16.04 8.08 29.08
CA ALA A 273 17.50 8.17 29.17
C ALA A 273 18.08 8.98 28.02
N ALA A 274 17.63 8.72 26.79
CA ALA A 274 18.02 9.45 25.59
C ALA A 274 17.60 10.93 25.67
N ALA A 275 16.41 11.22 26.15
CA ALA A 275 15.92 12.58 26.35
C ALA A 275 16.82 13.40 27.27
N LYS A 276 17.24 12.84 28.42
CA LYS A 276 18.18 13.47 29.31
C LYS A 276 19.53 13.77 28.68
N LYS A 277 20.07 12.81 27.93
CA LYS A 277 21.36 12.94 27.26
C LYS A 277 21.27 13.99 26.15
N LEU A 278 20.29 13.87 25.26
CA LEU A 278 20.06 14.82 24.18
C LEU A 278 19.79 16.24 24.67
N SER A 279 19.01 16.41 25.77
CA SER A 279 18.76 17.69 26.41
C SER A 279 20.05 18.36 26.92
N ALA A 280 20.98 17.58 27.48
CA ALA A 280 22.26 18.08 27.94
C ALA A 280 23.14 18.55 26.79
N GLU A 281 23.22 17.75 25.72
CA GLU A 281 24.00 18.06 24.50
C GLU A 281 23.44 19.33 23.80
N ILE A 282 22.11 19.43 23.65
CA ILE A 282 21.46 20.61 23.06
C ILE A 282 21.71 21.85 23.94
N ARG A 283 21.61 21.74 25.24
CA ARG A 283 21.90 22.85 26.16
C ARG A 283 23.33 23.38 25.96
N GLN A 284 24.30 22.48 25.91
CA GLN A 284 25.70 22.86 25.68
C GLN A 284 25.86 23.54 24.31
N ALA A 285 25.20 23.04 23.25
CA ALA A 285 25.25 23.67 21.94
C ALA A 285 24.63 25.06 21.92
N LEU A 286 23.56 25.29 22.70
CA LEU A 286 22.93 26.58 22.83
C LEU A 286 23.77 27.57 23.66
N GLU A 287 24.44 27.11 24.72
CA GLU A 287 25.40 27.92 25.51
C GLU A 287 26.56 28.38 24.59
N ASP A 288 27.08 27.51 23.72
CA ASP A 288 28.09 27.86 22.73
C ASP A 288 27.60 28.96 21.75
N LEU A 289 26.30 29.01 21.48
CA LEU A 289 25.66 30.04 20.67
C LEU A 289 25.29 31.32 21.44
N ASN A 290 25.86 31.46 22.63
CA ASN A 290 25.71 32.61 23.53
C ASN A 290 24.29 32.79 24.12
N PHE A 291 23.54 31.71 24.27
CA PHE A 291 22.36 31.67 25.11
C PHE A 291 22.81 31.42 26.57
N GLY A 292 22.99 32.44 27.35
CA GLY A 292 23.66 32.42 28.67
C GLY A 292 23.16 31.32 29.62
N GLN A 293 21.97 31.49 30.22
CA GLN A 293 21.40 30.51 31.18
C GLN A 293 20.18 29.80 30.55
N VAL A 294 20.38 29.22 29.39
CA VAL A 294 19.32 28.46 28.70
C VAL A 294 18.98 27.16 29.45
N ARG A 295 17.71 26.92 29.63
CA ARG A 295 17.21 25.60 30.06
C ARG A 295 16.51 24.93 28.90
N PHE A 296 16.89 23.70 28.62
CA PHE A 296 16.27 22.86 27.62
C PHE A 296 15.98 21.49 28.22
N ASP A 297 14.78 20.98 27.98
CA ASP A 297 14.37 19.66 28.43
C ASP A 297 13.48 18.97 27.37
N ILE A 298 13.46 17.66 27.37
CA ILE A 298 12.59 16.86 26.54
C ILE A 298 11.67 16.06 27.44
N GLU A 299 10.43 16.52 27.56
CA GLU A 299 9.41 15.80 28.31
C GLU A 299 8.92 14.57 27.54
N VAL A 300 9.08 13.40 28.15
CA VAL A 300 8.52 12.13 27.63
C VAL A 300 7.32 11.78 28.52
N ARG A 301 6.14 11.64 27.91
CA ARG A 301 4.88 11.35 28.61
C ARG A 301 4.23 10.12 28.00
N GLN A 302 3.74 9.21 28.87
CA GLN A 302 2.95 8.07 28.43
C GLN A 302 1.53 8.51 28.06
N THR A 303 1.04 8.05 26.91
CA THR A 303 -0.31 8.36 26.42
C THR A 303 -1.37 7.39 26.91
N GLY A 304 -0.96 6.23 27.44
CA GLY A 304 -1.84 5.12 27.79
C GLY A 304 -2.35 4.29 26.59
N ASN A 305 -2.07 4.72 25.38
CA ASN A 305 -2.45 4.00 24.16
C ASN A 305 -1.22 3.31 23.56
N ILE A 306 -1.25 2.00 23.46
CA ILE A 306 -0.20 1.23 22.79
C ILE A 306 -0.34 1.37 21.28
N THR A 307 0.75 1.72 20.62
CA THR A 307 0.88 1.80 19.16
C THR A 307 2.06 0.94 18.68
N PRO A 308 2.23 0.71 17.38
CA PRO A 308 3.41 -0.01 16.86
C PRO A 308 4.74 0.67 17.23
N ASP A 309 4.71 1.98 17.53
CA ASP A 309 5.88 2.78 17.87
C ASP A 309 6.08 2.98 19.39
N GLY A 310 5.25 2.36 20.20
CA GLY A 310 5.25 2.52 21.66
C GLY A 310 4.03 3.26 22.19
N ALA A 311 4.11 3.69 23.45
CA ALA A 311 3.02 4.35 24.17
C ALA A 311 3.37 5.76 24.65
N ASP A 312 4.36 6.42 24.05
CA ASP A 312 4.85 7.72 24.51
C ASP A 312 4.60 8.83 23.50
N GLU A 313 4.57 10.05 23.99
CA GLU A 313 4.77 11.28 23.25
C GLU A 313 5.95 12.06 23.84
N ALA A 314 6.59 12.88 23.02
CA ALA A 314 7.67 13.75 23.44
C ALA A 314 7.37 15.20 23.11
N GLU A 315 7.84 16.14 23.97
CA GLU A 315 7.74 17.57 23.72
C GLU A 315 9.02 18.29 24.12
N PHE A 316 9.56 19.08 23.20
CA PHE A 316 10.75 19.91 23.46
C PHE A 316 10.35 21.18 24.19
N MET A 317 10.94 21.36 25.35
CA MET A 317 10.68 22.47 26.29
C MET A 317 11.91 23.33 26.42
N ILE A 318 11.74 24.65 26.40
CA ILE A 318 12.87 25.59 26.51
C ILE A 318 12.51 26.82 27.32
N SER A 319 13.51 27.36 27.98
CA SER A 319 13.52 28.71 28.56
C SER A 319 14.83 29.40 28.22
N VAL A 320 14.78 30.52 27.52
CA VAL A 320 15.96 31.28 27.08
C VAL A 320 16.37 32.35 28.04
N ASN A 321 15.48 32.75 28.97
CA ASN A 321 15.73 33.79 29.93
C ASN A 321 15.80 33.22 31.38
N PRO A 322 16.72 33.68 32.20
CA PRO A 322 16.75 33.31 33.60
C PRO A 322 15.45 33.65 34.34
N GLY A 323 14.92 32.69 35.08
CA GLY A 323 13.71 32.87 35.90
C GLY A 323 12.37 32.66 35.18
N GLU A 324 12.36 32.46 33.85
CA GLU A 324 11.16 32.06 33.13
C GLU A 324 10.93 30.54 33.21
N ASP A 325 9.66 30.12 33.21
CA ASP A 325 9.30 28.72 33.17
C ASP A 325 9.61 28.07 31.79
N LEU A 326 9.86 26.77 31.79
CA LEU A 326 9.96 25.99 30.56
C LEU A 326 8.63 26.05 29.80
N ARG A 327 8.73 26.32 28.50
CA ARG A 327 7.57 26.36 27.58
C ARG A 327 7.87 25.57 26.31
N PRO A 328 6.86 25.08 25.62
CA PRO A 328 7.05 24.40 24.33
C PRO A 328 7.87 25.24 23.36
N LEU A 329 8.78 24.59 22.63
CA LEU A 329 9.65 25.21 21.62
C LEU A 329 8.84 26.05 20.61
N ALA A 330 7.66 25.57 20.22
CA ALA A 330 6.75 26.25 19.32
C ALA A 330 6.22 27.61 19.81
N LYS A 331 6.40 27.95 21.10
CA LYS A 331 5.94 29.21 21.71
C LYS A 331 7.02 30.30 21.79
N ILE A 332 8.17 30.08 21.13
CA ILE A 332 9.22 31.12 21.05
C ILE A 332 8.77 32.17 20.03
N ALA A 333 8.83 33.44 20.44
CA ALA A 333 8.27 34.55 19.65
C ALA A 333 9.27 35.22 18.70
N SER A 334 10.59 35.07 18.92
CA SER A 334 11.64 35.76 18.14
C SER A 334 12.18 34.89 17.04
N GLY A 335 12.07 35.34 15.76
CA GLY A 335 12.55 34.61 14.58
C GLY A 335 14.05 34.32 14.64
N GLY A 336 14.88 35.33 14.93
CA GLY A 336 16.34 35.16 14.99
C GLY A 336 16.79 34.27 16.15
N GLU A 337 16.14 34.35 17.34
CA GLU A 337 16.43 33.42 18.45
C GLU A 337 16.03 32.01 18.07
N LEU A 338 14.87 31.81 17.48
CA LEU A 338 14.38 30.52 17.06
C LEU A 338 15.32 29.87 16.02
N SER A 339 15.76 30.62 15.01
CA SER A 339 16.71 30.12 13.99
C SER A 339 18.03 29.65 14.64
N ARG A 340 18.55 30.37 15.63
CA ARG A 340 19.76 29.95 16.36
C ARG A 340 19.53 28.75 17.26
N ILE A 341 18.36 28.65 17.92
CA ILE A 341 18.01 27.47 18.71
C ILE A 341 17.94 26.23 17.82
N ILE A 342 17.30 26.37 16.66
CA ILE A 342 17.22 25.30 15.68
C ILE A 342 18.63 24.92 15.18
N LEU A 343 19.50 25.89 14.90
CA LEU A 343 20.89 25.62 14.55
C LEU A 343 21.59 24.79 15.65
N GLY A 344 21.42 25.17 16.91
CA GLY A 344 21.96 24.44 18.05
C GLY A 344 21.47 22.98 18.09
N ILE A 345 20.16 22.77 17.97
CA ILE A 345 19.55 21.44 17.94
C ILE A 345 20.07 20.64 16.72
N LYS A 346 20.05 21.22 15.52
CA LYS A 346 20.54 20.58 14.29
C LYS A 346 22.04 20.25 14.36
N SER A 347 22.86 21.07 15.04
CA SER A 347 24.28 20.78 15.19
C SER A 347 24.56 19.52 16.03
N VAL A 348 23.69 19.21 17.00
CA VAL A 348 23.75 17.98 17.79
C VAL A 348 23.23 16.78 16.99
N LEU A 349 22.24 16.99 16.16
CA LEU A 349 21.57 15.95 15.39
C LEU A 349 22.18 15.72 13.98
N ALA A 350 23.21 16.47 13.58
CA ALA A 350 23.74 16.47 12.21
C ALA A 350 24.02 15.10 11.62
N ASN A 351 24.53 14.16 12.41
CA ASN A 351 24.80 12.79 11.97
C ASN A 351 23.58 11.86 12.01
N LYS A 352 22.42 12.36 12.45
CA LYS A 352 21.17 11.61 12.64
C LYS A 352 20.01 12.21 11.85
N ASP A 353 20.22 13.35 11.17
CA ASP A 353 19.24 14.03 10.35
C ASP A 353 19.30 13.50 8.89
N ASP A 354 18.15 13.16 8.32
CA ASP A 354 18.04 12.63 6.96
C ASP A 354 17.81 13.74 5.92
N THR A 355 17.72 15.02 6.34
CA THR A 355 17.43 16.13 5.44
C THR A 355 18.73 16.66 4.81
N ASP A 356 18.87 16.54 3.50
CA ASP A 356 20.11 16.87 2.79
C ASP A 356 20.43 18.36 2.76
N THR A 357 19.43 19.25 2.73
CA THR A 357 19.62 20.70 2.55
C THR A 357 18.94 21.49 3.67
N LEU A 358 19.69 22.37 4.32
CA LEU A 358 19.23 23.31 5.36
C LEU A 358 19.38 24.74 4.86
N ILE A 359 18.30 25.52 4.94
CA ILE A 359 18.30 26.94 4.57
C ILE A 359 18.07 27.78 5.82
N PHE A 360 19.00 28.67 6.16
CA PHE A 360 18.89 29.59 7.28
C PHE A 360 18.67 31.02 6.79
N ASP A 361 17.54 31.59 7.16
CA ASP A 361 17.22 33.00 6.97
C ASP A 361 17.14 33.70 8.34
N GLU A 362 17.53 34.97 8.39
CA GLU A 362 17.51 35.80 9.61
C GLU A 362 18.29 35.26 10.82
N ILE A 363 19.19 34.30 10.64
CA ILE A 363 19.97 33.70 11.72
C ILE A 363 20.90 34.70 12.40
N ASP A 364 21.26 35.75 11.69
CA ASP A 364 22.14 36.82 12.11
C ASP A 364 21.40 38.05 12.70
N THR A 365 20.06 37.98 12.81
CA THR A 365 19.26 39.04 13.40
C THR A 365 19.54 39.19 14.91
N GLY A 366 19.89 40.38 15.34
CA GLY A 366 20.13 40.72 16.73
C GLY A 366 21.43 40.18 17.32
N ILE A 367 22.37 39.74 16.49
CA ILE A 367 23.70 39.29 16.92
C ILE A 367 24.83 40.11 16.25
N SER A 368 26.00 40.05 16.85
CA SER A 368 27.22 40.69 16.30
C SER A 368 28.47 40.02 16.85
N GLY A 369 29.61 40.30 16.23
CA GLY A 369 30.92 39.95 16.73
C GLY A 369 31.08 38.50 17.14
N ARG A 370 31.30 38.21 18.42
CA ARG A 370 31.63 36.90 18.94
C ARG A 370 30.50 35.88 18.73
N THR A 371 29.24 36.29 18.87
CA THR A 371 28.08 35.40 18.65
C THR A 371 27.98 35.01 17.17
N ALA A 372 28.18 35.94 16.22
CA ALA A 372 28.20 35.63 14.80
C ALA A 372 29.32 34.63 14.43
N GLN A 373 30.49 34.75 15.06
CA GLN A 373 31.57 33.78 14.90
C GLN A 373 31.17 32.38 15.36
N LYS A 374 30.50 32.26 16.53
CA LYS A 374 30.04 30.96 17.03
C LYS A 374 28.94 30.35 16.18
N VAL A 375 28.02 31.17 15.66
CA VAL A 375 26.98 30.73 14.68
C VAL A 375 27.66 30.16 13.42
N SER A 376 28.64 30.90 12.86
CA SER A 376 29.35 30.44 11.66
C SER A 376 30.12 29.13 11.86
N GLU A 377 30.76 28.95 13.03
CA GLU A 377 31.44 27.70 13.41
C GLU A 377 30.47 26.51 13.47
N LYS A 378 29.29 26.68 14.07
CA LYS A 378 28.25 25.62 14.13
C LYS A 378 27.66 25.31 12.74
N MET A 379 27.48 26.32 11.89
CA MET A 379 27.04 26.12 10.50
C MET A 379 28.08 25.33 9.69
N ALA A 380 29.37 25.63 9.86
CA ALA A 380 30.45 24.90 9.20
C ALA A 380 30.50 23.43 9.63
N LEU A 381 30.18 23.15 10.91
CA LEU A 381 30.09 21.77 11.41
C LEU A 381 28.96 21.01 10.72
N ILE A 382 27.78 21.58 10.59
CA ILE A 382 26.64 20.97 9.89
C ILE A 382 26.94 20.81 8.39
N ALA A 383 27.61 21.77 7.79
CA ALA A 383 27.95 21.74 6.37
C ALA A 383 28.92 20.58 5.97
N ARG A 384 29.50 19.86 6.93
CA ARG A 384 30.28 18.63 6.65
C ARG A 384 29.43 17.47 6.15
N SER A 385 28.15 17.42 6.57
CA SER A 385 27.22 16.35 6.23
C SER A 385 26.00 16.82 5.45
N HIS A 386 25.71 18.14 5.40
CA HIS A 386 24.53 18.72 4.78
C HIS A 386 24.91 19.87 3.84
N GLN A 387 24.11 20.14 2.85
CA GLN A 387 24.16 21.42 2.14
C GLN A 387 23.55 22.51 3.02
N VAL A 388 24.32 23.54 3.36
CA VAL A 388 23.83 24.69 4.13
C VAL A 388 23.78 25.93 3.24
N ILE A 389 22.60 26.53 3.13
CA ILE A 389 22.39 27.83 2.46
C ILE A 389 22.03 28.84 3.54
N CYS A 390 22.74 29.95 3.59
CA CYS A 390 22.49 31.01 4.56
C CYS A 390 22.36 32.37 3.89
N ILE A 391 21.34 33.13 4.25
CA ILE A 391 21.19 34.54 3.91
C ILE A 391 21.74 35.35 5.08
N THR A 392 22.76 36.17 4.84
CA THR A 392 23.42 36.91 5.91
C THR A 392 23.91 38.28 5.46
N HIS A 393 23.95 39.22 6.38
CA HIS A 393 24.59 40.50 6.25
C HIS A 393 25.86 40.66 7.11
N LEU A 394 26.22 39.58 7.87
CA LEU A 394 27.38 39.61 8.76
C LEU A 394 28.63 39.00 8.09
N PRO A 395 29.76 39.72 8.04
CA PRO A 395 30.98 39.25 7.39
C PRO A 395 31.55 37.97 8.06
N GLN A 396 31.34 37.79 9.38
CA GLN A 396 31.79 36.59 10.10
C GLN A 396 31.11 35.29 9.59
N ILE A 397 29.83 35.39 9.26
CA ILE A 397 29.06 34.25 8.71
C ILE A 397 29.41 34.06 7.23
N ALA A 398 29.46 35.16 6.47
CA ALA A 398 29.79 35.08 5.06
C ALA A 398 31.20 34.49 4.84
N ALA A 399 32.22 34.87 5.64
CA ALA A 399 33.59 34.37 5.49
C ALA A 399 33.69 32.83 5.61
N MET A 400 32.79 32.19 6.37
CA MET A 400 32.78 30.75 6.59
C MET A 400 32.24 29.96 5.38
N ALA A 401 31.54 30.60 4.44
CA ALA A 401 30.96 29.90 3.30
C ALA A 401 32.02 29.42 2.30
N ASP A 402 31.70 28.31 1.61
CA ASP A 402 32.52 27.74 0.52
C ASP A 402 32.21 28.42 -0.83
N ILE A 403 30.96 28.80 -1.01
CA ILE A 403 30.46 29.47 -2.24
C ILE A 403 29.66 30.71 -1.82
N HIS A 404 29.88 31.80 -2.50
CA HIS A 404 29.20 33.06 -2.23
C HIS A 404 28.38 33.50 -3.43
N PHE A 405 27.16 33.98 -3.14
CA PHE A 405 26.29 34.65 -4.10
C PHE A 405 25.93 36.04 -3.60
N LEU A 406 26.24 37.06 -4.41
CA LEU A 406 25.86 38.43 -4.11
C LEU A 406 24.46 38.71 -4.69
N ILE A 407 23.59 39.23 -3.82
CA ILE A 407 22.23 39.64 -4.19
C ILE A 407 22.20 41.16 -4.21
N GLU A 408 21.95 41.75 -5.39
CA GLU A 408 21.90 43.19 -5.59
C GLU A 408 20.55 43.61 -6.15
N LYS A 409 20.03 44.74 -5.63
CA LYS A 409 18.87 45.41 -6.19
C LYS A 409 19.33 46.60 -7.01
N ASN A 410 19.17 46.50 -8.33
CA ASN A 410 19.53 47.57 -9.28
C ASN A 410 18.28 48.23 -9.82
N ILE A 411 18.33 49.58 -9.95
CA ILE A 411 17.25 50.33 -10.59
C ILE A 411 17.70 50.62 -12.03
N LYS A 412 17.04 49.96 -13.01
CA LYS A 412 17.20 50.23 -14.44
C LYS A 412 15.87 50.72 -15.00
N ASP A 413 15.90 51.85 -15.69
CA ASP A 413 14.74 52.44 -16.41
C ASP A 413 13.48 52.60 -15.53
N GLY A 414 13.66 52.92 -14.23
CA GLY A 414 12.56 53.09 -13.27
C GLY A 414 12.01 51.78 -12.69
N PHE A 415 12.57 50.64 -13.07
CA PHE A 415 12.19 49.32 -12.51
C PHE A 415 13.31 48.80 -11.63
N THR A 416 12.90 48.22 -10.48
CA THR A 416 13.84 47.52 -9.58
C THR A 416 14.03 46.10 -10.08
N THR A 417 15.25 45.75 -10.42
CA THR A 417 15.65 44.38 -10.79
C THR A 417 16.57 43.82 -9.72
N THR A 418 16.35 42.56 -9.34
CA THR A 418 17.25 41.83 -8.44
C THR A 418 18.15 40.91 -9.27
N SER A 419 19.47 41.03 -9.09
CA SER A 419 20.45 40.11 -9.68
C SER A 419 21.09 39.25 -8.61
N ILE A 420 21.44 38.03 -8.97
CA ILE A 420 22.16 37.06 -8.11
C ILE A 420 23.39 36.62 -8.90
N ASN A 421 24.58 36.93 -8.39
CA ASN A 421 25.84 36.66 -9.05
C ASN A 421 26.75 35.83 -8.13
N ARG A 422 27.33 34.74 -8.67
CA ARG A 422 28.35 33.98 -7.96
C ARG A 422 29.66 34.80 -7.96
N LEU A 423 30.28 34.92 -6.78
CA LEU A 423 31.51 35.65 -6.61
C LEU A 423 32.75 34.74 -6.85
N SER A 424 33.78 35.28 -7.46
CA SER A 424 35.11 34.71 -7.48
C SER A 424 35.88 34.99 -6.18
N ASP A 425 36.99 34.31 -5.94
CA ASP A 425 37.79 34.43 -4.70
C ASP A 425 38.17 35.88 -4.40
N GLN A 426 38.54 36.68 -5.44
CA GLN A 426 38.88 38.07 -5.27
C GLN A 426 37.67 38.94 -4.94
N GLU A 427 36.53 38.66 -5.57
CA GLU A 427 35.26 39.37 -5.30
C GLU A 427 34.73 39.06 -3.91
N ILE A 428 34.94 37.83 -3.40
CA ILE A 428 34.59 37.43 -2.03
C ILE A 428 35.31 38.34 -1.01
N ILE A 429 36.62 38.55 -1.17
CA ILE A 429 37.39 39.42 -0.25
C ILE A 429 36.88 40.86 -0.34
N THR A 430 36.60 41.34 -1.54
CA THR A 430 36.06 42.68 -1.77
C THR A 430 34.70 42.88 -1.10
N GLU A 431 33.81 41.88 -1.22
CA GLU A 431 32.47 41.94 -0.61
C GLU A 431 32.57 41.84 0.93
N LEU A 432 33.41 40.98 1.46
CA LEU A 432 33.69 40.91 2.90
C LEU A 432 34.24 42.24 3.43
N ALA A 433 35.15 42.92 2.68
CA ALA A 433 35.64 44.25 3.00
C ALA A 433 34.53 45.27 2.99
N ARG A 434 33.61 45.23 1.99
CA ARG A 434 32.43 46.11 1.94
C ARG A 434 31.50 45.89 3.15
N MET A 435 31.30 44.64 3.58
CA MET A 435 30.49 44.30 4.76
C MET A 435 31.15 44.79 6.07
N LEU A 436 32.48 44.80 6.14
CA LEU A 436 33.25 45.28 7.31
C LEU A 436 33.35 46.80 7.38
N GLY A 437 33.64 47.44 6.26
CA GLY A 437 33.96 48.87 6.20
C GLY A 437 32.84 49.78 5.67
N GLY A 438 31.75 49.20 5.19
CA GLY A 438 30.64 49.92 4.55
C GLY A 438 31.09 50.54 3.24
N SER A 439 30.89 51.88 3.07
CA SER A 439 31.21 52.59 1.83
C SER A 439 32.69 53.00 1.69
N GLN A 440 33.51 52.85 2.73
CA GLN A 440 34.95 53.22 2.71
C GLN A 440 35.79 51.95 2.82
N ILE A 441 36.22 51.42 1.71
CA ILE A 441 37.13 50.28 1.62
C ILE A 441 38.58 50.83 1.57
N THR A 442 39.31 50.63 2.68
CA THR A 442 40.76 50.95 2.76
C THR A 442 41.58 49.68 2.64
N ASP A 443 42.88 49.80 2.33
CA ASP A 443 43.78 48.63 2.27
C ASP A 443 43.75 47.83 3.58
N LEU A 444 43.64 48.46 4.74
CA LEU A 444 43.53 47.84 6.03
C LEU A 444 42.25 46.99 6.16
N VAL A 445 41.12 47.48 5.62
CA VAL A 445 39.86 46.74 5.62
C VAL A 445 39.92 45.52 4.68
N MET A 446 40.60 45.68 3.54
CA MET A 446 40.85 44.53 2.63
C MET A 446 41.74 43.48 3.25
N ASP A 447 42.82 43.87 3.96
CA ASP A 447 43.68 42.92 4.69
C ASP A 447 42.93 42.21 5.79
N ASN A 448 42.06 42.90 6.56
CA ASN A 448 41.21 42.29 7.57
C ASN A 448 40.22 41.28 6.96
N ALA A 449 39.61 41.58 5.82
CA ALA A 449 38.71 40.70 5.12
C ALA A 449 39.42 39.42 4.64
N ALA A 450 40.62 39.58 4.08
CA ALA A 450 41.46 38.46 3.63
C ALA A 450 41.86 37.55 4.82
N GLN A 451 42.33 38.13 5.94
CA GLN A 451 42.65 37.39 7.16
C GLN A 451 41.44 36.68 7.73
N MET A 452 40.27 37.31 7.73
CA MET A 452 39.01 36.68 8.18
C MET A 452 38.65 35.46 7.33
N LYS A 453 38.77 35.54 6.02
CA LYS A 453 38.53 34.42 5.10
C LYS A 453 39.54 33.27 5.31
N GLU A 454 40.83 33.63 5.42
CA GLU A 454 41.92 32.67 5.67
C GLU A 454 41.70 31.93 7.02
N PHE A 455 41.35 32.66 8.08
CA PHE A 455 41.03 32.10 9.39
C PHE A 455 39.86 31.13 9.28
N ALA A 456 38.78 31.51 8.59
CA ALA A 456 37.60 30.66 8.40
C ALA A 456 37.96 29.35 7.62
N ASP A 457 38.75 29.47 6.56
CA ASP A 457 39.16 28.32 5.76
C ASP A 457 40.12 27.37 6.51
N ASN A 458 40.96 27.89 7.39
CA ASN A 458 41.83 27.08 8.25
C ASN A 458 41.02 26.36 9.35
N LEU A 459 39.99 26.99 9.89
CA LEU A 459 39.10 26.37 10.90
C LEU A 459 38.30 25.22 10.32
N LYS A 460 37.88 25.31 9.06
CA LYS A 460 37.17 24.20 8.37
C LYS A 460 38.04 22.97 8.12
N LYS A 461 39.34 23.11 8.07
CA LYS A 461 40.31 22.01 7.85
C LYS A 461 40.63 21.22 9.11
N GLN A 462 40.25 21.73 10.29
CA GLN A 462 40.34 21.05 11.58
C GLN A 462 39.11 20.19 11.83
#